data_989ae030fb5650a9f424db191f4800cf
#
_entry.id   989ae030fb5650a9f424db191f4800cf
#
_cell.length_a   1.000
_cell.length_b   1.000
_cell.length_c   1.000
_cell.angle_alpha   90.00
_cell.angle_beta   90.00
_cell.angle_gamma   90.00
#
_symmetry.space_group_name_H-M   'P 1'
#
loop_
_entity.id
_entity.type
_entity.pdbx_description
1 polymer ?
#
loop_
_entity_poly.entity_id
_entity_poly.type
_entity_poly.pdbx_seq_one_letter_code
_entity_poly.pdbx_strand_id
1 'polypeptide(L)'
;DDFKNYAWKHGDQYQIGLLETCYPDVNPKNGELYLWSALERALGNPDFQAAFEASTEDIPLEEGHEGRYIAQMEDAPEFSLGMMFDAFHQVFEDWANDIDNNVDPIPNLSHFGGGDRYLSFNYTDTLEKVYGVPRDRINYIHGRRNSNDEIIVGHHAVVNANDHLGDDPIIYEYQGYENIANEVNKQRKLTSDIIANNSEYWQSLGQVDKVMVYGHSLTDVDMDYFHEVAKHVKGVCEWHFSIYYYDPISRKKAVEHIVSVINKLGLDVNRCSTFCM
;
A
#
# COMPACT_ATOMS: atom_id res chain seq x y z
N ASP A 1 3.11 -13.78 0.97
CA ASP A 1 3.77 -14.70 1.94
C ASP A 1 5.26 -14.44 2.08
N ASP A 2 5.93 -14.00 1.02
CA ASP A 2 7.39 -13.80 1.07
C ASP A 2 7.80 -12.67 2.03
N PHE A 3 7.09 -11.54 2.02
CA PHE A 3 7.38 -10.45 2.95
C PHE A 3 7.08 -10.84 4.40
N LYS A 4 5.96 -11.50 4.70
CA LYS A 4 5.67 -11.97 6.07
C LYS A 4 6.79 -12.84 6.62
N ASN A 5 7.23 -13.82 5.83
CA ASN A 5 8.32 -14.71 6.22
C ASN A 5 9.64 -13.94 6.42
N TYR A 6 9.90 -12.95 5.56
CA TYR A 6 11.05 -12.08 5.69
C TYR A 6 10.99 -11.25 6.98
N ALA A 7 9.86 -10.60 7.25
CA ALA A 7 9.64 -9.77 8.42
C ALA A 7 9.86 -10.55 9.73
N TRP A 8 9.30 -11.76 9.83
CA TRP A 8 9.51 -12.62 11.01
C TRP A 8 10.94 -13.12 11.15
N LYS A 9 11.67 -13.28 10.06
CA LYS A 9 13.05 -13.78 10.08
C LYS A 9 14.08 -12.69 10.34
N HIS A 10 13.86 -11.47 9.87
CA HIS A 10 14.83 -10.39 9.84
C HIS A 10 14.43 -9.17 10.65
N GLY A 11 13.14 -8.94 10.90
CA GLY A 11 12.62 -7.83 11.68
C GLY A 11 12.70 -8.06 13.19
N ASP A 12 12.37 -7.01 13.95
CA ASP A 12 12.18 -7.11 15.39
C ASP A 12 10.90 -7.91 15.67
N GLN A 13 11.07 -9.08 16.31
CA GLN A 13 9.96 -10.03 16.52
C GLN A 13 8.88 -9.48 17.47
N TYR A 14 9.26 -8.60 18.42
CA TYR A 14 8.28 -7.95 19.29
C TYR A 14 7.43 -6.97 18.50
N GLN A 15 8.05 -6.13 17.67
CA GLN A 15 7.34 -5.14 16.85
C GLN A 15 6.48 -5.80 15.77
N ILE A 16 6.97 -6.88 15.14
CA ILE A 16 6.17 -7.67 14.18
C ILE A 16 5.00 -8.37 14.87
N GLY A 17 5.19 -8.88 16.09
CA GLY A 17 4.11 -9.45 16.91
C GLY A 17 3.06 -8.41 17.29
N LEU A 18 3.48 -7.20 17.67
CA LEU A 18 2.58 -6.07 17.95
C LEU A 18 1.78 -5.68 16.69
N LEU A 19 2.45 -5.59 15.52
CA LEU A 19 1.77 -5.35 14.25
C LEU A 19 0.67 -6.38 14.00
N GLU A 20 0.94 -7.68 14.16
CA GLU A 20 -0.07 -8.72 13.99
C GLU A 20 -1.20 -8.65 15.03
N THR A 21 -0.94 -8.13 16.22
CA THR A 21 -1.95 -7.89 17.26
C THR A 21 -2.86 -6.71 16.91
N CYS A 22 -2.26 -5.59 16.50
CA CYS A 22 -3.00 -4.39 16.13
C CYS A 22 -3.80 -4.55 14.81
N TYR A 23 -3.38 -5.49 13.96
CA TYR A 23 -3.99 -5.73 12.65
C TYR A 23 -4.38 -7.20 12.48
N PRO A 24 -5.46 -7.66 13.11
CA PRO A 24 -5.87 -9.07 13.06
C PRO A 24 -6.22 -9.58 11.66
N ASP A 25 -6.64 -8.70 10.75
CA ASP A 25 -6.76 -9.03 9.32
C ASP A 25 -5.41 -9.35 8.66
N VAL A 26 -4.32 -9.07 9.37
CA VAL A 26 -2.95 -9.40 9.02
C VAL A 26 -2.61 -10.83 9.42
N ASN A 27 -3.35 -11.48 10.32
CA ASN A 27 -3.16 -12.86 10.72
C ASN A 27 -4.37 -13.75 10.37
N PRO A 28 -4.40 -14.45 9.22
CA PRO A 28 -5.55 -15.22 8.80
C PRO A 28 -5.81 -16.40 9.71
N LYS A 29 -6.76 -16.27 10.61
CA LYS A 29 -7.20 -17.37 11.49
C LYS A 29 -7.85 -18.54 10.73
N ASN A 30 -8.17 -18.38 9.44
CA ASN A 30 -8.97 -19.34 8.66
C ASN A 30 -8.31 -19.82 7.35
N GLY A 31 -6.99 -19.74 7.21
CA GLY A 31 -6.28 -20.25 6.02
C GLY A 31 -6.47 -19.38 4.76
N GLU A 32 -7.06 -18.22 4.86
CA GLU A 32 -7.17 -17.27 3.77
C GLU A 32 -5.87 -16.47 3.63
N LEU A 33 -5.32 -16.46 2.42
CA LEU A 33 -3.98 -15.94 2.03
C LEU A 33 -3.85 -14.40 2.04
N TYR A 34 -4.63 -13.67 2.83
CA TYR A 34 -4.96 -12.29 2.45
C TYR A 34 -4.19 -11.18 3.11
N LEU A 35 -3.34 -11.53 4.04
CA LEU A 35 -2.74 -10.55 4.85
C LEU A 35 -1.86 -9.56 4.15
N TRP A 36 -0.86 -10.08 3.53
CA TRP A 36 0.21 -9.28 2.94
C TRP A 36 -0.12 -8.80 1.54
N SER A 37 -1.06 -9.44 0.83
CA SER A 37 -1.64 -8.94 -0.42
C SER A 37 -2.66 -7.82 -0.20
N ALA A 38 -3.18 -7.68 1.04
CA ALA A 38 -4.09 -6.61 1.44
C ALA A 38 -3.45 -5.67 2.47
N LEU A 39 -2.14 -5.75 2.68
CA LEU A 39 -1.39 -5.04 3.70
C LEU A 39 -1.71 -3.56 3.73
N GLU A 40 -1.61 -2.88 2.59
CA GLU A 40 -1.87 -1.44 2.50
C GLU A 40 -3.29 -1.07 2.90
N ARG A 41 -4.28 -1.91 2.59
CA ARG A 41 -5.66 -1.70 3.05
C ARG A 41 -5.80 -2.00 4.54
N ALA A 42 -5.15 -3.05 5.03
CA ALA A 42 -5.19 -3.44 6.44
C ALA A 42 -4.57 -2.35 7.33
N LEU A 43 -3.46 -1.74 6.93
CA LEU A 43 -2.81 -0.66 7.69
C LEU A 43 -3.74 0.52 8.02
N GLY A 44 -4.78 0.75 7.24
CA GLY A 44 -5.81 1.75 7.52
C GLY A 44 -6.96 1.29 8.41
N ASN A 45 -6.92 0.06 8.93
CA ASN A 45 -8.03 -0.51 9.71
C ASN A 45 -7.52 -1.30 10.92
N PRO A 46 -6.87 -0.64 11.90
CA PRO A 46 -6.40 -1.29 13.12
C PRO A 46 -7.55 -1.74 14.03
N ASP A 47 -7.30 -2.77 14.82
CA ASP A 47 -8.12 -3.06 16.01
C ASP A 47 -7.68 -2.13 17.14
N PHE A 48 -8.48 -1.09 17.40
CA PHE A 48 -8.17 -0.06 18.38
C PHE A 48 -8.08 -0.61 19.81
N GLN A 49 -8.97 -1.53 20.16
CA GLN A 49 -8.95 -2.14 21.47
C GLN A 49 -7.68 -2.98 21.65
N ALA A 50 -7.37 -3.85 20.69
CA ALA A 50 -6.17 -4.67 20.74
C ALA A 50 -4.88 -3.83 20.76
N ALA A 51 -4.84 -2.75 19.96
CA ALA A 51 -3.70 -1.82 19.92
C ALA A 51 -3.52 -1.09 21.26
N PHE A 52 -4.60 -0.62 21.87
CA PHE A 52 -4.57 0.04 23.17
C PHE A 52 -4.15 -0.92 24.27
N GLU A 53 -4.77 -2.09 24.37
CA GLU A 53 -4.45 -3.12 25.36
C GLU A 53 -2.98 -3.54 25.25
N ALA A 54 -2.49 -3.88 24.04
CA ALA A 54 -1.10 -4.28 23.84
C ALA A 54 -0.08 -3.17 24.15
N SER A 55 -0.46 -1.91 23.99
CA SER A 55 0.41 -0.78 24.31
C SER A 55 0.47 -0.47 25.82
N THR A 56 -0.52 -0.90 26.58
CA THR A 56 -0.73 -0.48 27.98
C THR A 56 -0.65 -1.60 29.00
N GLU A 57 -0.54 -2.88 28.57
CA GLU A 57 -0.62 -4.06 29.43
C GLU A 57 0.41 -4.08 30.59
N ASP A 58 1.60 -3.52 30.35
CA ASP A 58 2.70 -3.51 31.32
C ASP A 58 2.74 -2.25 32.20
N ILE A 59 1.75 -1.34 32.09
CA ILE A 59 1.72 -0.11 32.88
C ILE A 59 1.14 -0.39 34.29
N PRO A 60 1.96 -0.32 35.35
CA PRO A 60 1.50 -0.62 36.69
C PRO A 60 0.70 0.56 37.28
N LEU A 61 -0.44 0.24 37.92
CA LEU A 61 -1.13 1.19 38.77
C LEU A 61 -0.47 1.18 40.17
N GLU A 62 0.29 2.21 40.48
CA GLU A 62 0.91 2.41 41.80
C GLU A 62 0.04 3.31 42.69
N GLU A 63 -0.19 2.90 43.94
CA GLU A 63 -0.96 3.68 44.87
C GLU A 63 -0.36 5.08 45.10
N GLY A 64 -1.18 6.13 45.00
CA GLY A 64 -0.75 7.52 45.11
C GLY A 64 -0.08 8.11 43.88
N HIS A 65 -0.06 7.37 42.73
CA HIS A 65 0.51 7.83 41.49
C HIS A 65 -0.49 7.78 40.30
N GLU A 66 -1.80 7.91 40.58
CA GLU A 66 -2.89 7.78 39.62
C GLU A 66 -2.75 8.74 38.46
N GLY A 67 -2.29 9.97 38.68
CA GLY A 67 -2.05 10.95 37.62
C GLY A 67 -0.94 10.54 36.65
N ARG A 68 0.11 9.88 37.18
CA ARG A 68 1.19 9.32 36.33
C ARG A 68 0.68 8.13 35.52
N TYR A 69 -0.11 7.27 36.16
CA TYR A 69 -0.73 6.14 35.48
C TYR A 69 -1.60 6.60 34.30
N ILE A 70 -2.48 7.57 34.51
CA ILE A 70 -3.33 8.14 33.45
C ILE A 70 -2.47 8.67 32.29
N ALA A 71 -1.46 9.50 32.59
CA ALA A 71 -0.60 10.05 31.57
C ALA A 71 0.16 8.93 30.76
N GLN A 72 0.61 7.88 31.43
CA GLN A 72 1.25 6.75 30.77
C GLN A 72 0.28 5.97 29.89
N MET A 73 -0.98 5.77 30.34
CA MET A 73 -2.02 5.12 29.52
C MET A 73 -2.39 5.94 28.29
N GLU A 74 -2.36 7.26 28.37
CA GLU A 74 -2.61 8.17 27.26
C GLU A 74 -1.47 8.13 26.23
N ASP A 75 -0.21 8.18 26.68
CA ASP A 75 0.97 8.35 25.80
C ASP A 75 1.51 7.02 25.25
N ALA A 76 1.30 5.90 25.94
CA ALA A 76 1.87 4.61 25.54
C ALA A 76 1.51 4.17 24.13
N PRO A 77 0.28 4.34 23.63
CA PRO A 77 -0.06 3.98 22.26
C PRO A 77 0.75 4.74 21.20
N GLU A 78 0.99 6.05 21.37
CA GLU A 78 1.81 6.85 20.46
C GLU A 78 3.22 6.26 20.36
N PHE A 79 3.86 6.01 21.49
CA PHE A 79 5.20 5.48 21.54
C PHE A 79 5.29 4.05 20.97
N SER A 80 4.39 3.16 21.38
CA SER A 80 4.41 1.75 20.97
C SER A 80 4.13 1.58 19.48
N LEU A 81 3.11 2.27 18.94
CA LEU A 81 2.77 2.20 17.53
C LEU A 81 3.83 2.92 16.68
N GLY A 82 4.39 4.03 17.15
CA GLY A 82 5.48 4.72 16.46
C GLY A 82 6.68 3.78 16.24
N MET A 83 7.15 3.10 17.30
CA MET A 83 8.23 2.11 17.19
C MET A 83 7.86 0.92 16.29
N MET A 84 6.62 0.45 16.36
CA MET A 84 6.12 -0.63 15.52
C MET A 84 6.16 -0.25 14.03
N PHE A 85 5.69 0.95 13.68
CA PHE A 85 5.70 1.41 12.30
C PHE A 85 7.12 1.69 11.80
N ASP A 86 8.01 2.25 12.62
CA ASP A 86 9.41 2.44 12.26
C ASP A 86 10.09 1.10 11.93
N ALA A 87 9.88 0.08 12.78
CA ALA A 87 10.39 -1.26 12.54
C ALA A 87 9.77 -1.91 11.30
N PHE A 88 8.47 -1.71 11.06
CA PHE A 88 7.78 -2.18 9.87
C PHE A 88 8.38 -1.55 8.60
N HIS A 89 8.54 -0.23 8.55
CA HIS A 89 9.12 0.45 7.40
C HIS A 89 10.55 -0.02 7.13
N GLN A 90 11.37 -0.14 8.16
CA GLN A 90 12.74 -0.61 8.01
C GLN A 90 12.79 -2.03 7.41
N VAL A 91 12.02 -2.97 7.96
CA VAL A 91 12.04 -4.35 7.46
C VAL A 91 11.41 -4.46 6.06
N PHE A 92 10.47 -3.58 5.72
CA PHE A 92 9.87 -3.52 4.38
C PHE A 92 10.88 -3.02 3.34
N GLU A 93 11.65 -1.98 3.67
CA GLU A 93 12.72 -1.45 2.81
C GLU A 93 13.82 -2.50 2.62
N ASP A 94 14.26 -3.16 3.69
CA ASP A 94 15.25 -4.23 3.63
C ASP A 94 14.79 -5.39 2.75
N TRP A 95 13.51 -5.80 2.89
CA TRP A 95 12.91 -6.81 2.02
C TRP A 95 12.88 -6.38 0.56
N ALA A 96 12.45 -5.16 0.28
CA ALA A 96 12.41 -4.64 -1.09
C ALA A 96 13.79 -4.60 -1.75
N ASN A 97 14.83 -4.28 -0.95
CA ASN A 97 16.22 -4.29 -1.39
C ASN A 97 16.76 -5.71 -1.65
N ASP A 98 16.30 -6.70 -0.90
CA ASP A 98 16.76 -8.10 -0.97
C ASP A 98 16.01 -8.93 -2.05
N ILE A 99 14.91 -8.43 -2.64
CA ILE A 99 14.19 -9.17 -3.69
C ILE A 99 15.13 -9.53 -4.84
N ASP A 100 15.23 -10.82 -5.16
CA ASP A 100 16.02 -11.29 -6.31
C ASP A 100 15.33 -10.91 -7.63
N ASN A 101 16.07 -10.22 -8.51
CA ASN A 101 15.65 -9.90 -9.88
C ASN A 101 16.19 -10.86 -10.93
N ASN A 102 16.78 -11.97 -10.52
CA ASN A 102 17.26 -12.98 -11.46
C ASN A 102 16.10 -13.82 -11.98
N VAL A 103 15.21 -13.16 -12.70
CA VAL A 103 14.01 -13.75 -13.31
C VAL A 103 14.08 -13.63 -14.81
N ASP A 104 13.57 -14.65 -15.51
CA ASP A 104 13.46 -14.60 -16.96
C ASP A 104 12.37 -13.61 -17.38
N PRO A 105 12.58 -12.83 -18.46
CA PRO A 105 11.56 -11.96 -19.00
C PRO A 105 10.35 -12.77 -19.48
N ILE A 106 9.14 -12.27 -19.18
CA ILE A 106 7.91 -12.88 -19.72
C ILE A 106 7.91 -12.71 -21.24
N PRO A 107 7.84 -13.80 -22.02
CA PRO A 107 8.07 -13.76 -23.48
C PRO A 107 7.19 -12.77 -24.26
N ASN A 108 5.96 -12.53 -23.78
CA ASN A 108 4.99 -11.66 -24.45
C ASN A 108 5.10 -10.18 -24.01
N LEU A 109 5.99 -9.85 -23.07
CA LEU A 109 6.26 -8.48 -22.62
C LEU A 109 7.46 -7.84 -23.34
N SER A 110 7.95 -8.42 -24.42
CA SER A 110 9.13 -7.95 -25.17
C SER A 110 8.89 -6.67 -26.00
N HIS A 111 7.74 -6.04 -25.91
CA HIS A 111 7.39 -4.86 -26.73
C HIS A 111 7.54 -3.54 -26.00
N PHE A 112 8.54 -3.43 -25.12
CA PHE A 112 8.89 -2.16 -24.50
C PHE A 112 9.61 -1.28 -25.54
N GLY A 113 8.85 -0.36 -26.12
CA GLY A 113 9.33 0.49 -27.22
C GLY A 113 10.24 1.60 -26.77
N GLY A 114 11.14 2.00 -27.66
CA GLY A 114 12.09 3.09 -27.41
C GLY A 114 11.45 4.47 -27.18
N GLY A 115 10.14 4.65 -27.34
CA GLY A 115 9.37 5.89 -27.12
C GLY A 115 8.46 5.87 -25.90
N ASP A 116 8.27 4.71 -25.26
CA ASP A 116 7.28 4.53 -24.23
C ASP A 116 7.68 5.20 -22.90
N ARG A 117 6.67 5.54 -22.08
CA ARG A 117 6.80 6.00 -20.71
C ARG A 117 6.25 4.93 -19.78
N TYR A 118 6.87 4.77 -18.63
CA TYR A 118 6.53 3.73 -17.68
C TYR A 118 6.18 4.34 -16.33
N LEU A 119 5.02 3.98 -15.78
CA LEU A 119 4.65 4.24 -14.41
C LEU A 119 4.75 2.91 -13.66
N SER A 120 5.69 2.81 -12.74
CA SER A 120 5.93 1.60 -11.95
C SER A 120 5.41 1.78 -10.54
N PHE A 121 4.57 0.84 -10.11
CA PHE A 121 4.12 0.70 -8.72
C PHE A 121 4.98 -0.32 -7.95
N ASN A 122 5.91 -0.98 -8.65
CA ASN A 122 6.84 -1.92 -8.04
C ASN A 122 8.07 -1.17 -7.53
N TYR A 123 8.58 -1.61 -6.39
CA TYR A 123 9.81 -1.09 -5.80
C TYR A 123 11.08 -1.62 -6.48
N THR A 124 10.95 -2.69 -7.30
CA THR A 124 12.09 -3.36 -7.92
C THR A 124 12.48 -2.74 -9.25
N ASP A 125 13.75 -2.82 -9.59
CA ASP A 125 14.34 -2.36 -10.84
C ASP A 125 14.24 -3.39 -11.99
N THR A 126 13.20 -4.23 -11.95
CA THR A 126 12.94 -5.28 -12.93
C THR A 126 12.82 -4.73 -14.36
N LEU A 127 12.15 -3.59 -14.56
CA LEU A 127 12.02 -2.96 -15.89
C LEU A 127 13.39 -2.62 -16.49
N GLU A 128 14.33 -2.13 -15.66
CA GLU A 128 15.67 -1.78 -16.09
C GLU A 128 16.51 -3.04 -16.35
N LYS A 129 16.58 -3.94 -15.36
CA LYS A 129 17.51 -5.08 -15.39
C LYS A 129 17.08 -6.22 -16.29
N VAL A 130 15.80 -6.54 -16.29
CA VAL A 130 15.26 -7.69 -17.04
C VAL A 130 14.81 -7.29 -18.43
N TYR A 131 14.20 -6.10 -18.56
CA TYR A 131 13.63 -5.65 -19.84
C TYR A 131 14.46 -4.56 -20.55
N GLY A 132 15.52 -4.06 -19.92
CA GLY A 132 16.42 -3.06 -20.52
C GLY A 132 15.77 -1.68 -20.73
N VAL A 133 14.71 -1.36 -19.99
CA VAL A 133 14.06 -0.05 -20.09
C VAL A 133 14.98 1.03 -19.52
N PRO A 134 15.26 2.13 -20.25
CA PRO A 134 16.07 3.22 -19.74
C PRO A 134 15.44 3.86 -18.48
N ARG A 135 16.27 4.12 -17.45
CA ARG A 135 15.83 4.66 -16.16
C ARG A 135 15.06 5.98 -16.28
N ASP A 136 15.48 6.86 -17.18
CA ASP A 136 14.87 8.18 -17.43
C ASP A 136 13.46 8.10 -18.03
N ARG A 137 12.99 6.91 -18.38
CA ARG A 137 11.65 6.65 -18.90
C ARG A 137 10.70 6.03 -17.87
N ILE A 138 11.23 5.67 -16.71
CA ILE A 138 10.46 5.01 -15.66
C ILE A 138 10.22 6.00 -14.51
N ASN A 139 8.96 6.21 -14.18
CA ASN A 139 8.57 6.84 -12.93
C ASN A 139 8.22 5.74 -11.92
N TYR A 140 9.02 5.59 -10.88
CA TYR A 140 8.75 4.73 -9.73
C TYR A 140 7.93 5.54 -8.72
N ILE A 141 6.61 5.49 -8.82
CA ILE A 141 5.71 6.37 -8.09
C ILE A 141 5.74 6.14 -6.57
N HIS A 142 6.12 4.96 -6.13
CA HIS A 142 6.26 4.57 -4.73
C HIS A 142 7.72 4.39 -4.28
N GLY A 143 8.65 5.01 -5.00
CA GLY A 143 10.07 4.84 -4.74
C GLY A 143 10.66 3.60 -5.39
N ARG A 144 11.98 3.47 -5.30
CA ARG A 144 12.75 2.42 -5.95
C ARG A 144 13.82 1.89 -5.00
N ARG A 145 13.92 0.58 -4.89
CA ARG A 145 14.97 -0.08 -4.11
C ARG A 145 16.39 0.33 -4.56
N ASN A 146 17.34 0.22 -3.64
CA ASN A 146 18.75 0.53 -3.89
C ASN A 146 18.95 1.93 -4.54
N SER A 147 18.16 2.88 -4.15
CA SER A 147 18.27 4.30 -4.55
C SER A 147 18.15 5.20 -3.32
N ASN A 148 18.21 6.50 -3.54
CA ASN A 148 17.93 7.48 -2.48
C ASN A 148 16.44 7.87 -2.42
N ASP A 149 15.60 7.21 -3.22
CA ASP A 149 14.17 7.45 -3.21
C ASP A 149 13.56 6.79 -1.97
N GLU A 150 12.70 7.48 -1.27
CA GLU A 150 11.93 6.93 -0.16
C GLU A 150 10.98 5.83 -0.68
N ILE A 151 10.94 4.70 0.00
CA ILE A 151 9.98 3.63 -0.27
C ILE A 151 8.64 3.99 0.39
N ILE A 152 7.61 4.21 -0.43
CA ILE A 152 6.29 4.65 0.03
C ILE A 152 5.37 3.44 0.14
N VAL A 153 5.13 2.98 1.36
CA VAL A 153 4.14 1.95 1.69
C VAL A 153 3.15 2.51 2.71
N GLY A 154 1.87 2.22 2.54
CA GLY A 154 0.85 2.74 3.45
C GLY A 154 -0.56 2.67 2.87
N HIS A 155 -1.52 3.27 3.56
CA HIS A 155 -2.93 3.27 3.19
C HIS A 155 -3.43 4.67 2.80
N HIS A 156 -4.69 4.78 2.32
CA HIS A 156 -5.31 6.06 1.98
C HIS A 156 -6.47 6.45 2.91
N ALA A 157 -6.91 5.53 3.78
CA ALA A 157 -8.04 5.80 4.69
C ALA A 157 -7.72 6.92 5.69
N VAL A 158 -8.72 7.72 6.03
CA VAL A 158 -8.67 8.61 7.19
C VAL A 158 -9.27 7.86 8.37
N VAL A 159 -8.49 7.68 9.42
CA VAL A 159 -8.88 6.95 10.62
C VAL A 159 -9.27 7.95 11.69
N ASN A 160 -10.42 7.75 12.32
CA ASN A 160 -10.96 8.64 13.35
C ASN A 160 -11.20 7.83 14.64
N ALA A 161 -10.61 8.26 15.74
CA ALA A 161 -10.73 7.62 17.05
C ALA A 161 -12.19 7.47 17.50
N ASN A 162 -13.03 8.48 17.24
CA ASN A 162 -14.42 8.49 17.66
C ASN A 162 -15.27 7.35 17.05
N ASP A 163 -14.85 6.80 15.91
CA ASP A 163 -15.57 5.70 15.27
C ASP A 163 -15.34 4.35 15.99
N HIS A 164 -14.40 4.32 16.94
CA HIS A 164 -13.95 3.11 17.65
C HIS A 164 -14.17 3.16 19.16
N LEU A 165 -14.50 4.33 19.71
CA LEU A 165 -14.81 4.48 21.12
C LEU A 165 -16.16 3.86 21.48
N GLY A 166 -16.24 3.23 22.66
CA GLY A 166 -17.51 2.77 23.24
C GLY A 166 -18.41 3.91 23.70
N ASP A 167 -19.60 3.57 24.20
CA ASP A 167 -20.62 4.56 24.65
C ASP A 167 -20.19 5.41 25.86
N ASP A 168 -19.27 4.91 26.69
CA ASP A 168 -18.81 5.59 27.91
C ASP A 168 -17.30 5.34 28.14
N PRO A 169 -16.44 5.92 27.28
CA PRO A 169 -15.00 5.69 27.34
C PRO A 169 -14.39 6.36 28.57
N ILE A 170 -13.42 5.70 29.19
CA ILE A 170 -12.61 6.29 30.25
C ILE A 170 -11.71 7.37 29.64
N ILE A 171 -11.39 8.42 30.42
CA ILE A 171 -10.70 9.61 29.89
C ILE A 171 -9.37 9.28 29.20
N TYR A 172 -8.59 8.34 29.72
CA TYR A 172 -7.32 7.94 29.08
C TYR A 172 -7.51 7.05 27.85
N GLU A 173 -8.65 6.34 27.73
CA GLU A 173 -8.97 5.61 26.48
C GLU A 173 -9.23 6.59 25.34
N TYR A 174 -9.93 7.70 25.60
CA TYR A 174 -10.17 8.72 24.58
C TYR A 174 -8.85 9.24 24.00
N GLN A 175 -7.93 9.69 24.86
CA GLN A 175 -6.64 10.22 24.41
C GLN A 175 -5.77 9.12 23.79
N GLY A 176 -5.76 7.92 24.36
CA GLY A 176 -5.02 6.79 23.80
C GLY A 176 -5.50 6.40 22.39
N TYR A 177 -6.82 6.42 22.16
CA TYR A 177 -7.39 6.14 20.83
C TYR A 177 -7.09 7.28 19.84
N GLU A 178 -7.11 8.55 20.26
CA GLU A 178 -6.64 9.65 19.43
C GLU A 178 -5.17 9.46 19.02
N ASN A 179 -4.33 9.02 19.93
CA ASN A 179 -2.93 8.74 19.65
C ASN A 179 -2.75 7.56 18.68
N ILE A 180 -3.55 6.49 18.83
CA ILE A 180 -3.59 5.39 17.83
C ILE A 180 -3.98 5.92 16.46
N ALA A 181 -5.08 6.68 16.39
CA ALA A 181 -5.56 7.23 15.12
C ALA A 181 -4.50 8.14 14.47
N ASN A 182 -3.79 8.94 15.25
CA ASN A 182 -2.72 9.82 14.77
C ASN A 182 -1.56 9.01 14.20
N GLU A 183 -1.07 7.96 14.90
CA GLU A 183 0.02 7.11 14.42
C GLU A 183 -0.37 6.38 13.13
N VAL A 184 -1.59 5.84 13.08
CA VAL A 184 -2.10 5.20 11.87
C VAL A 184 -2.22 6.21 10.72
N ASN A 185 -2.74 7.40 10.96
CA ASN A 185 -2.85 8.43 9.92
C ASN A 185 -1.49 8.93 9.40
N LYS A 186 -0.41 8.85 10.19
CA LYS A 186 0.96 9.12 9.69
C LYS A 186 1.38 8.13 8.59
N GLN A 187 0.78 6.93 8.56
CA GLN A 187 1.06 5.90 7.56
C GLN A 187 0.29 6.07 6.26
N ARG A 188 -0.40 7.19 6.08
CA ARG A 188 -1.18 7.43 4.85
C ARG A 188 -0.28 7.77 3.66
N LYS A 189 -0.55 7.14 2.53
CA LYS A 189 -0.05 7.60 1.24
C LYS A 189 -0.71 8.93 0.89
N LEU A 190 0.05 10.00 0.91
CA LEU A 190 -0.43 11.33 0.49
C LEU A 190 -0.42 11.41 -1.04
N THR A 191 -1.35 10.71 -1.69
CA THR A 191 -1.41 10.57 -3.16
C THR A 191 -1.44 11.92 -3.87
N SER A 192 -2.11 12.92 -3.31
CA SER A 192 -2.13 14.29 -3.85
C SER A 192 -0.74 14.92 -3.93
N ASP A 193 0.07 14.76 -2.89
CA ASP A 193 1.42 15.31 -2.83
C ASP A 193 2.37 14.56 -3.76
N ILE A 194 2.23 13.22 -3.80
CA ILE A 194 2.99 12.37 -4.73
C ILE A 194 2.66 12.76 -6.18
N ILE A 195 1.39 12.97 -6.51
CA ILE A 195 0.95 13.42 -7.84
C ILE A 195 1.54 14.80 -8.15
N ALA A 196 1.45 15.75 -7.23
CA ALA A 196 1.98 17.10 -7.42
C ALA A 196 3.50 17.09 -7.68
N ASN A 197 4.24 16.29 -6.92
CA ASN A 197 5.70 16.13 -7.05
C ASN A 197 6.11 15.46 -8.37
N ASN A 198 5.20 14.76 -9.05
CA ASN A 198 5.44 14.09 -10.33
C ASN A 198 4.86 14.85 -11.54
N SER A 199 4.62 16.15 -11.42
CA SER A 199 3.94 16.96 -12.44
C SER A 199 4.59 16.91 -13.83
N GLU A 200 5.91 16.85 -13.91
CA GLU A 200 6.64 16.73 -15.20
C GLU A 200 6.35 15.39 -15.89
N TYR A 201 6.24 14.31 -15.12
CA TYR A 201 5.90 13.01 -15.68
C TYR A 201 4.48 13.04 -16.28
N TRP A 202 3.50 13.56 -15.55
CA TRP A 202 2.12 13.63 -16.05
C TRP A 202 2.02 14.49 -17.32
N GLN A 203 2.69 15.62 -17.38
CA GLN A 203 2.75 16.46 -18.57
C GLN A 203 3.35 15.74 -19.78
N SER A 204 4.30 14.84 -19.55
CA SER A 204 4.93 14.05 -20.62
C SER A 204 3.99 13.06 -21.31
N LEU A 205 2.81 12.76 -20.71
CA LEU A 205 1.83 11.83 -21.26
C LEU A 205 0.93 12.42 -22.35
N GLY A 206 1.02 13.72 -22.63
CA GLY A 206 0.10 14.43 -23.56
C GLY A 206 0.09 13.91 -25.01
N GLN A 207 1.07 13.11 -25.42
CA GLN A 207 1.12 12.47 -26.74
C GLN A 207 0.82 10.97 -26.72
N VAL A 208 0.56 10.40 -25.53
CA VAL A 208 0.24 8.97 -25.38
C VAL A 208 -1.13 8.68 -25.97
N ASP A 209 -1.19 7.69 -26.85
CA ASP A 209 -2.39 7.22 -27.55
C ASP A 209 -2.77 5.79 -27.16
N LYS A 210 -1.92 5.12 -26.37
CA LYS A 210 -2.15 3.77 -25.86
C LYS A 210 -1.59 3.63 -24.43
N VAL A 211 -2.43 3.18 -23.51
CA VAL A 211 -2.04 2.79 -22.14
C VAL A 211 -2.15 1.29 -22.00
N MET A 212 -1.07 0.66 -21.52
CA MET A 212 -1.02 -0.76 -21.21
C MET A 212 -0.84 -0.94 -19.72
N VAL A 213 -1.77 -1.60 -19.05
CA VAL A 213 -1.70 -1.89 -17.61
C VAL A 213 -1.33 -3.35 -17.40
N TYR A 214 -0.16 -3.59 -16.81
CA TYR A 214 0.36 -4.93 -16.57
C TYR A 214 0.43 -5.25 -15.08
N GLY A 215 -0.17 -6.38 -14.67
CA GLY A 215 0.01 -6.98 -13.34
C GLY A 215 -0.43 -6.10 -12.16
N HIS A 216 -1.25 -5.08 -12.39
CA HIS A 216 -1.72 -4.18 -11.34
C HIS A 216 -3.10 -4.60 -10.85
N SER A 217 -3.30 -4.59 -9.52
CA SER A 217 -4.58 -4.97 -8.90
C SER A 217 -5.69 -3.97 -9.12
N LEU A 218 -5.36 -2.70 -9.45
CA LEU A 218 -6.32 -1.60 -9.67
C LEU A 218 -7.27 -1.40 -8.47
N THR A 219 -6.71 -1.48 -7.27
CA THR A 219 -7.43 -1.21 -6.02
C THR A 219 -7.59 0.29 -5.77
N ASP A 220 -8.48 0.65 -4.86
CA ASP A 220 -8.81 2.04 -4.57
C ASP A 220 -7.60 2.85 -4.06
N VAL A 221 -6.60 2.20 -3.45
CA VAL A 221 -5.39 2.85 -2.92
C VAL A 221 -4.60 3.60 -3.99
N ASP A 222 -4.56 3.06 -5.22
CA ASP A 222 -3.77 3.62 -6.32
C ASP A 222 -4.63 4.30 -7.40
N MET A 223 -5.95 4.36 -7.21
CA MET A 223 -6.88 4.84 -8.25
C MET A 223 -6.62 6.29 -8.65
N ASP A 224 -6.17 7.13 -7.73
CA ASP A 224 -5.85 8.54 -8.01
C ASP A 224 -4.77 8.71 -9.07
N TYR A 225 -3.77 7.82 -9.10
CA TYR A 225 -2.75 7.85 -10.14
C TYR A 225 -3.31 7.49 -11.51
N PHE A 226 -4.24 6.55 -11.59
CA PHE A 226 -4.91 6.19 -12.84
C PHE A 226 -5.84 7.29 -13.33
N HIS A 227 -6.50 8.03 -12.43
CA HIS A 227 -7.23 9.25 -12.77
C HIS A 227 -6.29 10.30 -13.37
N GLU A 228 -5.10 10.47 -12.79
CA GLU A 228 -4.14 11.46 -13.29
C GLU A 228 -3.57 11.04 -14.67
N VAL A 229 -3.32 9.74 -14.90
CA VAL A 229 -2.99 9.23 -16.24
C VAL A 229 -4.12 9.53 -17.22
N ALA A 230 -5.36 9.18 -16.88
CA ALA A 230 -6.52 9.38 -17.77
C ALA A 230 -6.73 10.85 -18.15
N LYS A 231 -6.45 11.78 -17.24
CA LYS A 231 -6.54 13.23 -17.43
C LYS A 231 -5.48 13.76 -18.41
N HIS A 232 -4.29 13.15 -18.45
CA HIS A 232 -3.16 13.67 -19.21
C HIS A 232 -2.94 13.01 -20.57
N VAL A 233 -3.44 11.80 -20.80
CA VAL A 233 -3.34 11.15 -22.11
C VAL A 233 -4.31 11.75 -23.12
N LYS A 234 -4.12 11.45 -24.42
CA LYS A 234 -5.06 11.90 -25.46
C LYS A 234 -6.48 11.41 -25.20
N GLY A 235 -7.49 12.24 -25.44
CA GLY A 235 -8.90 11.86 -25.28
C GLY A 235 -9.36 10.70 -26.16
N VAL A 236 -8.55 10.30 -27.15
CA VAL A 236 -8.77 9.13 -28.03
C VAL A 236 -7.88 7.95 -27.67
N CYS A 237 -7.26 7.97 -26.49
CA CYS A 237 -6.34 6.94 -26.01
C CYS A 237 -7.02 5.58 -25.88
N GLU A 238 -6.33 4.53 -26.31
CA GLU A 238 -6.75 3.14 -26.10
C GLU A 238 -6.19 2.63 -24.77
N TRP A 239 -6.99 1.85 -24.04
CA TRP A 239 -6.60 1.26 -22.77
C TRP A 239 -6.67 -0.27 -22.82
N HIS A 240 -5.57 -0.91 -22.44
CA HIS A 240 -5.45 -2.36 -22.45
C HIS A 240 -5.04 -2.84 -21.05
N PHE A 241 -5.89 -3.66 -20.44
CA PHE A 241 -5.70 -4.15 -19.08
C PHE A 241 -5.32 -5.63 -19.09
N SER A 242 -4.21 -5.98 -18.46
CA SER A 242 -3.88 -7.38 -18.24
C SER A 242 -4.84 -8.01 -17.22
N ILE A 243 -5.26 -9.24 -17.49
CA ILE A 243 -5.99 -10.06 -16.54
C ILE A 243 -5.28 -11.39 -16.34
N TYR A 244 -5.29 -11.85 -15.09
CA TYR A 244 -4.84 -13.18 -14.73
C TYR A 244 -6.05 -14.02 -14.31
N TYR A 245 -6.14 -15.24 -14.83
CA TYR A 245 -7.19 -16.18 -14.46
C TYR A 245 -6.75 -17.62 -14.70
N TYR A 246 -7.28 -18.54 -13.91
CA TYR A 246 -7.01 -19.98 -14.00
C TYR A 246 -8.24 -20.81 -14.36
N ASP A 247 -9.43 -20.23 -14.33
CA ASP A 247 -10.70 -20.86 -14.68
C ASP A 247 -11.71 -19.81 -15.21
N PRO A 248 -12.86 -20.24 -15.81
CA PRO A 248 -13.85 -19.32 -16.35
C PRO A 248 -14.53 -18.41 -15.33
N ILE A 249 -14.61 -18.82 -14.04
CA ILE A 249 -15.24 -18.02 -12.97
C ILE A 249 -14.30 -16.88 -12.58
N SER A 250 -13.03 -17.19 -12.36
CA SER A 250 -12.00 -16.19 -12.05
C SER A 250 -11.83 -15.21 -13.20
N ARG A 251 -11.92 -15.66 -14.46
CA ARG A 251 -11.93 -14.78 -15.63
C ARG A 251 -13.09 -13.80 -15.60
N LYS A 252 -14.30 -14.30 -15.32
CA LYS A 252 -15.50 -13.43 -15.24
C LYS A 252 -15.32 -12.35 -14.19
N LYS A 253 -14.87 -12.70 -12.99
CA LYS A 253 -14.60 -11.76 -11.89
C LYS A 253 -13.54 -10.72 -12.29
N ALA A 254 -12.44 -11.14 -12.92
CA ALA A 254 -11.41 -10.22 -13.39
C ALA A 254 -11.95 -9.22 -14.41
N VAL A 255 -12.75 -9.67 -15.38
CA VAL A 255 -13.38 -8.77 -16.37
C VAL A 255 -14.37 -7.82 -15.71
N GLU A 256 -15.21 -8.29 -14.79
CA GLU A 256 -16.17 -7.45 -14.04
C GLU A 256 -15.43 -6.36 -13.23
N HIS A 257 -14.30 -6.71 -12.62
CA HIS A 257 -13.45 -5.74 -11.94
C HIS A 257 -12.93 -4.66 -12.91
N ILE A 258 -12.38 -5.05 -14.06
CA ILE A 258 -11.90 -4.08 -15.07
C ILE A 258 -13.04 -3.18 -15.58
N VAL A 259 -14.23 -3.72 -15.80
CA VAL A 259 -15.41 -2.90 -16.18
C VAL A 259 -15.73 -1.86 -15.09
N SER A 260 -15.64 -2.24 -13.81
CA SER A 260 -15.81 -1.29 -12.71
C SER A 260 -14.75 -0.18 -12.74
N VAL A 261 -13.48 -0.54 -12.98
CA VAL A 261 -12.37 0.43 -13.11
C VAL A 261 -12.58 1.38 -14.28
N ILE A 262 -12.95 0.87 -15.47
CA ILE A 262 -13.26 1.68 -16.66
C ILE A 262 -14.34 2.74 -16.32
N ASN A 263 -15.40 2.32 -15.63
CA ASN A 263 -16.47 3.23 -15.21
C ASN A 263 -16.00 4.27 -14.19
N LYS A 264 -15.20 3.87 -13.20
CA LYS A 264 -14.62 4.77 -12.19
C LYS A 264 -13.73 5.83 -12.86
N LEU A 265 -12.92 5.44 -13.83
CA LEU A 265 -12.03 6.33 -14.56
C LEU A 265 -12.75 7.17 -15.65
N GLY A 266 -14.03 6.90 -15.93
CA GLY A 266 -14.78 7.59 -16.98
C GLY A 266 -14.26 7.33 -18.40
N LEU A 267 -13.64 6.17 -18.65
CA LEU A 267 -13.09 5.81 -19.94
C LEU A 267 -14.18 5.34 -20.93
N ASP A 268 -13.94 5.58 -22.22
CA ASP A 268 -14.80 5.02 -23.28
C ASP A 268 -14.58 3.50 -23.39
N VAL A 269 -15.58 2.71 -23.02
CA VAL A 269 -15.53 1.24 -23.06
C VAL A 269 -15.17 0.68 -24.44
N ASN A 270 -15.52 1.40 -25.53
CA ASN A 270 -15.19 0.97 -26.89
C ASN A 270 -13.70 1.10 -27.22
N ARG A 271 -12.93 1.80 -26.38
CA ARG A 271 -11.48 1.98 -26.48
C ARG A 271 -10.72 1.17 -25.43
N CYS A 272 -11.43 0.33 -24.70
CA CYS A 272 -10.85 -0.50 -23.65
C CYS A 272 -10.89 -1.97 -24.04
N SER A 273 -9.84 -2.69 -23.72
CA SER A 273 -9.77 -4.14 -23.90
C SER A 273 -9.01 -4.82 -22.77
N THR A 274 -9.17 -6.14 -22.66
CA THR A 274 -8.39 -6.97 -21.74
C THR A 274 -7.55 -7.98 -22.53
N PHE A 275 -6.40 -8.33 -21.98
CA PHE A 275 -5.53 -9.38 -22.48
C PHE A 275 -5.07 -10.30 -21.35
N CYS A 276 -4.74 -11.53 -21.67
CA CYS A 276 -4.23 -12.51 -20.70
C CYS A 276 -2.70 -12.39 -20.58
N MET A 277 -2.22 -12.44 -19.34
CA MET A 277 -0.79 -12.62 -19.03
C MET A 277 -0.43 -14.09 -18.96
#